data_e98dfb75f71ba72a5ec9b866e913fbf8
#
_entry.id   e98dfb75f71ba72a5ec9b866e913fbf8
#
_cell.length_a   1.000
_cell.length_b   1.000
_cell.length_c   1.000
_cell.angle_alpha   90.00
_cell.angle_beta   90.00
_cell.angle_gamma   90.00
#
_symmetry.space_group_name_H-M   'P 1'
#
loop_
_entity.id
_entity.type
_entity.pdbx_description
1 polymer ?
#
loop_
_entity_poly.entity_id
_entity_poly.type
_entity_poly.pdbx_seq_one_letter_code
_entity_poly.pdbx_strand_id
1 'polypeptide(L)'
;MSDEIFDVVDDRDRVIGRQTRREVHARGLKHRAVHVLVFNPRGEVFLQKRSFKKDSFPGAWDSSASGHLDSGETYDACSVREAREEIGLVLERTPKRLFKIDACAQTGQEFVWVYRVESSGPFRLNLDELECGAFFKADHINRWMAERPRDFADSFRLVWQYYLNPPPPKAKPTLAVKATPVKLAKPSPKPTPRKPKTNPPAKAKVAKQAKTSARPSAKPSAKKPAAKKHQAKPAKPPVKAVKAGKRIVKR
;
A
#
# COMPACT_ATOMS: atom_id res chain seq x y z
N MET A 1 11.24 13.82 2.60
CA MET A 1 10.92 12.39 2.42
C MET A 1 10.54 12.23 0.96
N SER A 2 11.12 11.26 0.25
CA SER A 2 10.69 10.92 -1.12
C SER A 2 9.29 10.31 -1.02
N ASP A 3 8.34 10.77 -1.82
CA ASP A 3 7.03 10.12 -1.90
C ASP A 3 7.22 8.69 -2.40
N GLU A 4 6.70 7.70 -1.68
CA GLU A 4 6.63 6.30 -2.13
C GLU A 4 5.91 6.23 -3.47
N ILE A 5 6.39 5.38 -4.38
CA ILE A 5 5.78 5.19 -5.71
C ILE A 5 5.10 3.83 -5.76
N PHE A 6 3.80 3.84 -6.06
CA PHE A 6 2.99 2.64 -6.19
C PHE A 6 2.64 2.34 -7.64
N ASP A 7 2.50 1.07 -7.97
CA ASP A 7 1.89 0.65 -9.22
C ASP A 7 0.35 0.84 -9.13
N VAL A 8 -0.21 1.63 -10.04
CA VAL A 8 -1.66 1.73 -10.24
C VAL A 8 -2.13 0.56 -11.07
N VAL A 9 -3.23 -0.07 -10.67
CA VAL A 9 -3.74 -1.28 -11.33
C VAL A 9 -5.18 -1.13 -11.81
N ASP A 10 -5.55 -1.97 -12.78
CA ASP A 10 -6.94 -2.08 -13.28
C ASP A 10 -7.79 -3.04 -12.41
N ASP A 11 -9.06 -3.27 -12.81
CA ASP A 11 -10.01 -4.16 -12.12
C ASP A 11 -9.55 -5.64 -12.08
N ARG A 12 -8.53 -5.99 -12.84
CA ARG A 12 -7.96 -7.34 -12.90
C ARG A 12 -6.59 -7.43 -12.25
N ASP A 13 -6.21 -6.40 -11.45
CA ASP A 13 -4.92 -6.31 -10.78
C ASP A 13 -3.73 -6.31 -11.76
N ARG A 14 -3.89 -5.69 -12.95
CA ARG A 14 -2.81 -5.50 -13.93
C ARG A 14 -2.31 -4.08 -13.85
N VAL A 15 -0.99 -3.90 -13.82
CA VAL A 15 -0.37 -2.59 -13.76
C VAL A 15 -0.71 -1.78 -15.02
N ILE A 16 -1.25 -0.58 -14.82
CA ILE A 16 -1.62 0.37 -15.86
C ILE A 16 -0.91 1.72 -15.75
N GLY A 17 -0.13 1.92 -14.67
CA GLY A 17 0.61 3.16 -14.45
C GLY A 17 1.33 3.15 -13.11
N ARG A 18 1.92 4.29 -12.77
CA ARG A 18 2.61 4.54 -11.49
C ARG A 18 2.27 5.91 -11.00
N GLN A 19 2.11 6.05 -9.69
CA GLN A 19 1.83 7.34 -9.05
C GLN A 19 2.45 7.38 -7.66
N THR A 20 2.60 8.58 -7.11
CA THR A 20 2.99 8.73 -5.72
C THR A 20 1.89 8.22 -4.78
N ARG A 21 2.26 7.74 -3.61
CA ARG A 21 1.32 7.34 -2.54
C ARG A 21 0.23 8.40 -2.34
N ARG A 22 0.63 9.66 -2.25
CA ARG A 22 -0.28 10.79 -2.07
C ARG A 22 -1.34 10.88 -3.18
N GLU A 23 -0.92 10.79 -4.44
CA GLU A 23 -1.82 10.83 -5.60
C GLU A 23 -2.75 9.61 -5.65
N VAL A 24 -2.22 8.42 -5.34
CA VAL A 24 -3.00 7.18 -5.31
C VAL A 24 -4.15 7.29 -4.31
N HIS A 25 -3.87 7.70 -3.08
CA HIS A 25 -4.88 7.83 -2.04
C HIS A 25 -5.82 9.02 -2.28
N ALA A 26 -5.31 10.19 -2.69
CA ALA A 26 -6.13 11.36 -2.96
C ALA A 26 -7.16 11.14 -4.08
N ARG A 27 -6.81 10.32 -5.07
CA ARG A 27 -7.66 10.01 -6.23
C ARG A 27 -8.41 8.70 -6.10
N GLY A 28 -8.20 7.94 -5.03
CA GLY A 28 -8.80 6.61 -4.84
C GLY A 28 -8.43 5.63 -5.95
N LEU A 29 -7.17 5.66 -6.41
CA LEU A 29 -6.70 4.75 -7.46
C LEU A 29 -6.48 3.35 -6.90
N LYS A 30 -6.79 2.32 -7.71
CA LYS A 30 -6.54 0.94 -7.31
C LYS A 30 -5.06 0.66 -7.28
N HIS A 31 -4.61 0.06 -6.19
CA HIS A 31 -3.23 -0.31 -5.94
C HIS A 31 -3.16 -1.61 -5.14
N ARG A 32 -2.00 -1.97 -4.61
CA ARG A 32 -1.73 -3.27 -4.01
C ARG A 32 -1.25 -3.15 -2.58
N ALA A 33 -1.71 -4.07 -1.74
CA ALA A 33 -1.26 -4.18 -0.36
C ALA A 33 -1.15 -5.65 0.09
N VAL A 34 -0.49 -5.86 1.22
CA VAL A 34 -0.42 -7.13 1.92
C VAL A 34 -0.86 -6.99 3.37
N HIS A 35 -1.46 -8.05 3.90
CA HIS A 35 -1.65 -8.24 5.33
C HIS A 35 -0.99 -9.55 5.76
N VAL A 36 -0.21 -9.51 6.82
CA VAL A 36 0.42 -10.70 7.42
C VAL A 36 -0.23 -10.97 8.78
N LEU A 37 -0.73 -12.18 8.97
CA LEU A 37 -1.27 -12.67 10.23
C LEU A 37 -0.27 -13.63 10.86
N VAL A 38 0.32 -13.25 11.99
CA VAL A 38 1.29 -14.05 12.73
C VAL A 38 0.59 -14.75 13.89
N PHE A 39 0.66 -16.08 13.91
CA PHE A 39 0.05 -16.91 14.94
C PHE A 39 1.13 -17.54 15.82
N ASN A 40 0.88 -17.59 17.11
CA ASN A 40 1.70 -18.40 18.02
C ASN A 40 1.21 -19.86 18.07
N PRO A 41 1.96 -20.79 18.71
CA PRO A 41 1.55 -22.20 18.84
C PRO A 41 0.24 -22.42 19.61
N ARG A 42 -0.24 -21.42 20.35
CA ARG A 42 -1.55 -21.47 21.02
C ARG A 42 -2.70 -21.05 20.12
N GLY A 43 -2.43 -20.71 18.85
CA GLY A 43 -3.42 -20.23 17.89
C GLY A 43 -3.87 -18.79 18.13
N GLU A 44 -3.17 -18.03 18.98
CA GLU A 44 -3.42 -16.61 19.17
C GLU A 44 -2.76 -15.83 18.05
N VAL A 45 -3.41 -14.77 17.54
CA VAL A 45 -2.88 -13.91 16.50
C VAL A 45 -2.25 -12.66 17.11
N PHE A 46 -1.07 -12.28 16.63
CA PHE A 46 -0.43 -11.02 16.98
C PHE A 46 -1.12 -9.89 16.21
N LEU A 47 -1.61 -8.88 16.93
CA LEU A 47 -2.10 -7.65 16.34
C LEU A 47 -1.17 -6.52 16.72
N GLN A 48 -0.97 -5.58 15.79
CA GLN A 48 -0.26 -4.33 16.04
C GLN A 48 -1.25 -3.19 16.28
N LYS A 49 -0.85 -2.22 17.07
CA LYS A 49 -1.56 -0.96 17.22
C LYS A 49 -0.82 0.10 16.42
N ARG A 50 -1.49 0.68 15.45
CA ARG A 50 -0.94 1.71 14.54
C ARG A 50 -0.53 2.94 15.32
N SER A 51 0.55 3.59 14.91
CA SER A 51 0.96 4.86 15.50
C SER A 51 -0.10 5.94 15.30
N PHE A 52 -0.23 6.83 16.26
CA PHE A 52 -1.08 8.03 16.15
C PHE A 52 -0.58 9.02 15.10
N LYS A 53 0.63 8.81 14.54
CA LYS A 53 1.21 9.62 13.47
C LYS A 53 0.77 9.17 12.07
N LYS A 54 0.11 8.01 11.95
CA LYS A 54 -0.33 7.47 10.65
C LYS A 54 -1.48 8.28 10.07
N ASP A 55 -1.46 8.49 8.75
CA ASP A 55 -2.49 9.24 8.02
C ASP A 55 -3.85 8.52 8.03
N SER A 56 -3.83 7.17 8.02
CA SER A 56 -5.02 6.33 8.00
C SER A 56 -5.12 5.54 9.30
N PHE A 57 -6.32 5.54 9.91
CA PHE A 57 -6.64 4.77 11.11
C PHE A 57 -5.61 4.94 12.25
N PRO A 58 -5.24 6.18 12.66
CA PRO A 58 -4.29 6.41 13.74
C PRO A 58 -4.77 5.77 15.05
N GLY A 59 -3.90 5.00 15.71
CA GLY A 59 -4.19 4.33 16.98
C GLY A 59 -5.13 3.14 16.89
N ALA A 60 -5.55 2.71 15.69
CA ALA A 60 -6.36 1.50 15.51
C ALA A 60 -5.51 0.22 15.59
N TRP A 61 -6.15 -0.89 15.94
CA TRP A 61 -5.56 -2.22 15.84
C TRP A 61 -5.65 -2.74 14.41
N ASP A 62 -4.60 -3.44 13.98
CA ASP A 62 -4.46 -3.94 12.62
C ASP A 62 -3.80 -5.32 12.63
N SER A 63 -3.64 -5.92 11.45
CA SER A 63 -2.90 -7.16 11.22
C SER A 63 -1.52 -7.14 11.88
N SER A 64 -0.85 -8.27 11.95
CA SER A 64 0.48 -8.35 12.55
C SER A 64 1.52 -7.47 11.84
N ALA A 65 1.45 -7.42 10.52
CA ALA A 65 2.13 -6.46 9.66
C ALA A 65 1.27 -6.18 8.42
N SER A 66 1.36 -4.98 7.84
CA SER A 66 0.62 -4.63 6.64
C SER A 66 1.23 -3.41 5.94
N GLY A 67 1.23 -3.44 4.62
CA GLY A 67 1.72 -2.31 3.85
C GLY A 67 1.48 -2.44 2.36
N HIS A 68 1.83 -1.38 1.65
CA HIS A 68 1.67 -1.28 0.21
C HIS A 68 2.87 -1.87 -0.53
N LEU A 69 2.63 -2.35 -1.73
CA LEU A 69 3.70 -2.75 -2.62
C LEU A 69 4.39 -1.53 -3.22
N ASP A 70 5.71 -1.51 -3.16
CA ASP A 70 6.51 -0.58 -3.95
C ASP A 70 6.34 -0.86 -5.44
N SER A 71 6.58 0.16 -6.28
CA SER A 71 6.47 0.00 -7.73
C SER A 71 7.40 -1.11 -8.24
N GLY A 72 6.81 -2.11 -8.90
CA GLY A 72 7.50 -3.28 -9.41
C GLY A 72 7.72 -4.40 -8.38
N GLU A 73 7.33 -4.20 -7.12
CA GLU A 73 7.42 -5.23 -6.09
C GLU A 73 6.35 -6.31 -6.29
N THR A 74 6.65 -7.53 -5.86
CA THR A 74 5.67 -8.62 -5.81
C THR A 74 4.99 -8.68 -4.44
N TYR A 75 3.77 -9.20 -4.37
CA TYR A 75 3.07 -9.42 -3.10
C TYR A 75 3.89 -10.26 -2.10
N ASP A 76 4.61 -11.29 -2.59
CA ASP A 76 5.42 -12.16 -1.74
C ASP A 76 6.62 -11.40 -1.14
N ALA A 77 7.32 -10.59 -1.95
CA ALA A 77 8.44 -9.77 -1.48
C ALA A 77 7.96 -8.73 -0.45
N CYS A 78 6.86 -8.04 -0.73
CA CYS A 78 6.25 -7.07 0.17
C CYS A 78 5.90 -7.71 1.53
N SER A 79 5.29 -8.91 1.54
CA SER A 79 4.93 -9.59 2.79
C SER A 79 6.12 -9.90 3.69
N VAL A 80 7.28 -10.21 3.10
CA VAL A 80 8.54 -10.45 3.82
C VAL A 80 9.15 -9.13 4.30
N ARG A 81 9.14 -8.09 3.46
CA ARG A 81 9.66 -6.76 3.79
C ARG A 81 8.88 -6.15 4.96
N GLU A 82 7.55 -6.10 4.86
CA GLU A 82 6.69 -5.50 5.89
C GLU A 82 6.81 -6.23 7.25
N ALA A 83 6.85 -7.57 7.24
CA ALA A 83 7.08 -8.33 8.48
C ALA A 83 8.41 -7.96 9.16
N ARG A 84 9.45 -7.68 8.36
CA ARG A 84 10.75 -7.25 8.89
C ARG A 84 10.74 -5.80 9.34
N GLU A 85 10.13 -4.90 8.57
CA GLU A 85 10.16 -3.44 8.81
C GLU A 85 9.28 -3.03 9.98
N GLU A 86 8.06 -3.55 10.07
CA GLU A 86 7.11 -3.17 11.12
C GLU A 86 7.35 -3.90 12.44
N ILE A 87 7.58 -5.22 12.41
CA ILE A 87 7.67 -6.05 13.63
C ILE A 87 9.02 -6.74 13.84
N GLY A 88 10.01 -6.48 12.98
CA GLY A 88 11.35 -7.05 13.08
C GLY A 88 11.41 -8.57 12.85
N LEU A 89 10.38 -9.16 12.25
CA LEU A 89 10.31 -10.60 11.99
C LEU A 89 11.01 -10.94 10.67
N VAL A 90 12.16 -11.59 10.77
CA VAL A 90 12.92 -12.06 9.61
C VAL A 90 12.36 -13.41 9.17
N LEU A 91 11.90 -13.48 7.93
CA LEU A 91 11.35 -14.68 7.31
C LEU A 91 12.36 -15.25 6.31
N GLU A 92 12.76 -16.52 6.50
CA GLU A 92 13.70 -17.21 5.59
C GLU A 92 13.06 -17.60 4.25
N ARG A 93 11.75 -17.62 4.19
CA ARG A 93 10.95 -17.97 3.00
C ARG A 93 9.64 -17.20 2.96
N THR A 94 9.06 -17.12 1.79
CA THR A 94 7.75 -16.52 1.58
C THR A 94 6.71 -17.19 2.47
N PRO A 95 5.91 -16.42 3.23
CA PRO A 95 4.85 -16.96 4.07
C PRO A 95 3.70 -17.57 3.24
N LYS A 96 2.90 -18.41 3.88
CA LYS A 96 1.76 -19.07 3.23
C LYS A 96 0.69 -18.05 2.86
N ARG A 97 0.34 -17.97 1.58
CA ARG A 97 -0.84 -17.23 1.12
C ARG A 97 -2.12 -17.88 1.63
N LEU A 98 -3.04 -17.09 2.14
CA LEU A 98 -4.36 -17.55 2.57
C LEU A 98 -5.42 -17.26 1.51
N PHE A 99 -5.67 -15.99 1.23
CA PHE A 99 -6.67 -15.54 0.27
C PHE A 99 -6.32 -14.14 -0.25
N LYS A 100 -7.01 -13.77 -1.33
CA LYS A 100 -6.94 -12.42 -1.90
C LYS A 100 -8.28 -11.72 -1.77
N ILE A 101 -8.25 -10.45 -1.39
CA ILE A 101 -9.39 -9.55 -1.36
C ILE A 101 -9.27 -8.62 -2.57
N ASP A 102 -10.36 -8.43 -3.31
CA ASP A 102 -10.40 -7.46 -4.39
C ASP A 102 -10.48 -6.04 -3.86
N ALA A 103 -9.99 -5.10 -4.65
CA ALA A 103 -10.01 -3.68 -4.31
C ALA A 103 -11.46 -3.19 -4.10
N CYS A 104 -11.71 -2.57 -2.96
CA CYS A 104 -13.00 -2.02 -2.57
C CYS A 104 -12.84 -0.83 -1.62
N ALA A 105 -13.93 -0.17 -1.28
CA ALA A 105 -13.89 0.99 -0.37
C ALA A 105 -13.31 0.64 1.02
N GLN A 106 -13.64 -0.55 1.56
CA GLN A 106 -13.14 -0.97 2.88
C GLN A 106 -11.63 -1.26 2.90
N THR A 107 -11.07 -1.66 1.75
CA THR A 107 -9.61 -1.83 1.61
C THR A 107 -8.90 -0.54 1.17
N GLY A 108 -9.61 0.60 1.04
CA GLY A 108 -8.99 1.82 0.50
C GLY A 108 -8.66 1.72 -0.99
N GLN A 109 -9.39 0.90 -1.75
CA GLN A 109 -9.13 0.58 -3.17
C GLN A 109 -7.89 -0.30 -3.38
N GLU A 110 -7.52 -1.11 -2.38
CA GLU A 110 -6.39 -2.01 -2.46
C GLU A 110 -6.81 -3.43 -2.85
N PHE A 111 -6.07 -4.04 -3.79
CA PHE A 111 -6.01 -5.49 -3.91
C PHE A 111 -5.10 -6.03 -2.82
N VAL A 112 -5.63 -6.84 -1.92
CA VAL A 112 -4.92 -7.31 -0.73
C VAL A 112 -4.65 -8.80 -0.82
N TRP A 113 -3.38 -9.25 -0.74
CA TRP A 113 -3.04 -10.62 -0.40
C TRP A 113 -2.83 -10.77 1.09
N VAL A 114 -3.48 -11.77 1.69
CA VAL A 114 -3.34 -12.10 3.11
C VAL A 114 -2.46 -13.33 3.27
N TYR A 115 -1.50 -13.24 4.19
CA TYR A 115 -0.49 -14.25 4.47
C TYR A 115 -0.59 -14.75 5.90
N ARG A 116 -0.16 -15.99 6.15
CA ARG A 116 -0.04 -16.61 7.46
C ARG A 116 1.41 -16.93 7.78
N VAL A 117 1.82 -16.57 8.98
CA VAL A 117 3.12 -16.93 9.57
C VAL A 117 2.89 -17.58 10.91
N GLU A 118 3.76 -18.52 11.30
CA GLU A 118 3.80 -19.08 12.65
C GLU A 118 5.07 -18.59 13.34
N SER A 119 4.90 -17.82 14.42
CA SER A 119 6.01 -17.29 15.24
C SER A 119 5.50 -16.84 16.61
N SER A 120 6.33 -17.03 17.62
CA SER A 120 6.10 -16.46 18.97
C SER A 120 6.95 -15.21 19.23
N GLY A 121 7.65 -14.70 18.21
CA GLY A 121 8.65 -13.65 18.36
C GLY A 121 10.03 -14.24 18.76
N PRO A 122 10.90 -13.43 19.34
CA PRO A 122 10.64 -12.04 19.78
C PRO A 122 10.39 -11.08 18.63
N PHE A 123 9.53 -10.06 18.84
CA PHE A 123 9.29 -8.98 17.88
C PHE A 123 10.03 -7.72 18.29
N ARG A 124 10.51 -6.99 17.28
CA ARG A 124 11.08 -5.67 17.44
C ARG A 124 10.23 -4.68 16.65
N LEU A 125 9.33 -3.99 17.34
CA LEU A 125 8.39 -3.06 16.72
C LEU A 125 9.11 -1.80 16.23
N ASN A 126 8.73 -1.32 15.06
CA ASN A 126 9.08 -0.01 14.55
C ASN A 126 8.19 1.05 15.23
N LEU A 127 8.72 1.75 16.24
CA LEU A 127 7.96 2.72 17.03
C LEU A 127 7.61 4.02 16.28
N ASP A 128 8.13 4.24 15.08
CA ASP A 128 7.65 5.33 14.23
C ASP A 128 6.32 4.99 13.57
N GLU A 129 6.05 3.70 13.39
CA GLU A 129 4.86 3.19 12.73
C GLU A 129 3.82 2.57 13.67
N LEU A 130 4.27 2.05 14.82
CA LEU A 130 3.47 1.26 15.76
C LEU A 130 3.59 1.80 17.18
N GLU A 131 2.48 1.77 17.94
CA GLU A 131 2.47 2.08 19.38
C GLU A 131 2.85 0.85 20.21
N CYS A 132 2.25 -0.30 19.89
CA CYS A 132 2.45 -1.57 20.58
C CYS A 132 1.92 -2.74 19.76
N GLY A 133 2.09 -3.96 20.28
CA GLY A 133 1.49 -5.16 19.73
C GLY A 133 1.34 -6.24 20.79
N ALA A 134 0.35 -7.12 20.60
CA ALA A 134 0.10 -8.24 21.51
C ALA A 134 -0.59 -9.40 20.81
N PHE A 135 -0.51 -10.59 21.42
CA PHE A 135 -1.26 -11.77 21.00
C PHE A 135 -2.67 -11.79 21.57
N PHE A 136 -3.65 -12.10 20.74
CA PHE A 136 -5.06 -12.19 21.12
C PHE A 136 -5.68 -13.49 20.61
N LYS A 137 -6.58 -14.08 21.40
CA LYS A 137 -7.42 -15.19 20.98
C LYS A 137 -8.48 -14.72 20.00
N ALA A 138 -8.84 -15.54 19.02
CA ALA A 138 -9.86 -15.22 18.02
C ALA A 138 -11.20 -14.79 18.66
N ASP A 139 -11.68 -15.52 19.68
CA ASP A 139 -12.93 -15.17 20.37
C ASP A 139 -12.87 -13.81 21.06
N HIS A 140 -11.69 -13.41 21.57
CA HIS A 140 -11.52 -12.09 22.15
C HIS A 140 -11.65 -11.00 21.07
N ILE A 141 -10.97 -11.19 19.94
CA ILE A 141 -11.04 -10.25 18.80
C ILE A 141 -12.49 -10.14 18.30
N ASN A 142 -13.20 -11.27 18.18
CA ASN A 142 -14.58 -11.29 17.70
C ASN A 142 -15.52 -10.46 18.61
N ARG A 143 -15.45 -10.68 19.93
CA ARG A 143 -16.24 -9.89 20.89
C ARG A 143 -15.85 -8.42 20.86
N TRP A 144 -14.55 -8.11 20.91
CA TRP A 144 -14.06 -6.75 20.88
C TRP A 144 -14.46 -6.01 19.62
N MET A 145 -14.35 -6.67 18.45
CA MET A 145 -14.75 -6.09 17.16
C MET A 145 -16.27 -5.86 17.07
N ALA A 146 -17.09 -6.72 17.68
CA ALA A 146 -18.52 -6.55 17.75
C ALA A 146 -18.92 -5.37 18.65
N GLU A 147 -18.26 -5.21 19.80
CA GLU A 147 -18.56 -4.16 20.78
C GLU A 147 -17.98 -2.80 20.36
N ARG A 148 -16.75 -2.80 19.82
CA ARG A 148 -15.99 -1.58 19.50
C ARG A 148 -15.31 -1.69 18.13
N PRO A 149 -16.05 -1.74 17.03
CA PRO A 149 -15.49 -1.92 15.68
C PRO A 149 -14.53 -0.80 15.28
N ARG A 150 -14.68 0.40 15.83
CA ARG A 150 -13.81 1.55 15.55
C ARG A 150 -12.41 1.45 16.16
N ASP A 151 -12.19 0.50 17.08
CA ASP A 151 -10.85 0.22 17.60
C ASP A 151 -9.95 -0.46 16.55
N PHE A 152 -10.49 -0.88 15.41
CA PHE A 152 -9.81 -1.62 14.35
C PHE A 152 -9.82 -0.88 13.02
N ALA A 153 -8.75 -1.02 12.25
CA ALA A 153 -8.71 -0.54 10.86
C ALA A 153 -9.76 -1.28 10.01
N ASP A 154 -10.41 -0.57 9.09
CA ASP A 154 -11.48 -1.13 8.26
C ASP A 154 -10.98 -2.28 7.37
N SER A 155 -9.76 -2.15 6.83
CA SER A 155 -9.10 -3.21 6.06
C SER A 155 -8.90 -4.47 6.91
N PHE A 156 -8.42 -4.33 8.16
CA PHE A 156 -8.25 -5.47 9.06
C PHE A 156 -9.58 -6.12 9.42
N ARG A 157 -10.64 -5.36 9.64
CA ARG A 157 -11.98 -5.92 9.92
C ARG A 157 -12.44 -6.82 8.77
N LEU A 158 -12.20 -6.40 7.53
CA LEU A 158 -12.52 -7.20 6.36
C LEU A 158 -11.60 -8.44 6.24
N VAL A 159 -10.29 -8.27 6.46
CA VAL A 159 -9.31 -9.38 6.51
C VAL A 159 -9.72 -10.42 7.54
N TRP A 160 -10.11 -9.98 8.75
CA TRP A 160 -10.52 -10.88 9.81
C TRP A 160 -11.80 -11.64 9.51
N GLN A 161 -12.78 -10.95 8.92
CA GLN A 161 -14.03 -11.57 8.45
C GLN A 161 -13.76 -12.67 7.40
N TYR A 162 -12.90 -12.42 6.44
CA TYR A 162 -12.51 -13.39 5.41
C TYR A 162 -11.65 -14.53 5.99
N TYR A 163 -10.86 -14.25 7.01
CA TYR A 163 -10.09 -15.30 7.71
C TYR A 163 -11.01 -16.29 8.42
N LEU A 164 -12.06 -15.81 9.08
CA LEU A 164 -13.05 -16.66 9.75
C LEU A 164 -13.98 -17.39 8.77
N ASN A 165 -14.33 -16.71 7.68
CA ASN A 165 -15.25 -17.21 6.66
C ASN A 165 -14.65 -16.98 5.27
N PRO A 166 -13.66 -17.79 4.87
CA PRO A 166 -12.99 -17.59 3.60
C PRO A 166 -13.99 -17.70 2.43
N PRO A 167 -13.93 -16.75 1.47
CA PRO A 167 -14.78 -16.84 0.30
C PRO A 167 -14.45 -18.11 -0.48
N PRO A 168 -15.42 -18.69 -1.20
CA PRO A 168 -15.15 -19.83 -2.07
C PRO A 168 -14.05 -19.48 -3.07
N PRO A 169 -13.14 -20.42 -3.39
CA PRO A 169 -12.07 -20.17 -4.34
C PRO A 169 -12.68 -19.69 -5.66
N LYS A 170 -12.22 -18.54 -6.15
CA LYS A 170 -12.65 -18.07 -7.49
C LYS A 170 -12.36 -19.15 -8.50
N ALA A 171 -13.38 -19.56 -9.26
CA ALA A 171 -13.20 -20.51 -10.35
C ALA A 171 -12.04 -20.03 -11.23
N LYS A 172 -11.08 -20.93 -11.49
CA LYS A 172 -10.03 -20.64 -12.46
C LYS A 172 -10.70 -20.21 -13.75
N PRO A 173 -10.31 -19.12 -14.40
CA PRO A 173 -10.86 -18.77 -15.69
C PRO A 173 -10.70 -19.99 -16.59
N THR A 174 -11.80 -20.61 -16.96
CA THR A 174 -11.80 -21.67 -17.95
C THR A 174 -11.26 -21.03 -19.22
N LEU A 175 -10.07 -21.41 -19.63
CA LEU A 175 -9.53 -21.05 -20.93
C LEU A 175 -10.52 -21.63 -21.96
N ALA A 176 -11.49 -20.84 -22.36
CA ALA A 176 -12.31 -21.13 -23.50
C ALA A 176 -11.42 -21.00 -24.76
N VAL A 177 -10.58 -22.01 -24.98
CA VAL A 177 -9.93 -22.21 -26.26
C VAL A 177 -10.97 -22.85 -27.17
N LYS A 178 -11.74 -22.03 -27.83
CA LYS A 178 -12.28 -22.37 -29.14
C LYS A 178 -11.84 -21.28 -30.10
N ALA A 179 -10.60 -21.37 -30.54
CA ALA A 179 -10.20 -20.79 -31.81
C ALA A 179 -10.89 -21.61 -32.91
N THR A 180 -11.98 -21.08 -33.42
CA THR A 180 -12.52 -21.53 -34.71
C THR A 180 -11.47 -21.22 -35.78
N PRO A 181 -11.04 -22.19 -36.60
CA PRO A 181 -10.06 -21.88 -37.63
C PRO A 181 -10.69 -20.91 -38.64
N VAL A 182 -10.19 -19.69 -38.67
CA VAL A 182 -10.50 -18.73 -39.74
C VAL A 182 -9.91 -19.30 -41.01
N LYS A 183 -10.77 -19.76 -41.94
CA LYS A 183 -10.35 -20.10 -43.30
C LYS A 183 -9.67 -18.87 -43.91
N LEU A 184 -8.36 -18.99 -44.15
CA LEU A 184 -7.62 -17.96 -44.90
C LEU A 184 -8.27 -17.78 -46.27
N ALA A 185 -8.85 -16.62 -46.50
CA ALA A 185 -9.25 -16.16 -47.81
C ALA A 185 -8.01 -15.99 -48.68
N LYS A 186 -8.07 -16.50 -49.93
CA LYS A 186 -7.01 -16.39 -50.93
C LYS A 186 -6.64 -14.91 -51.16
N PRO A 187 -5.35 -14.57 -51.29
CA PRO A 187 -4.93 -13.21 -51.51
C PRO A 187 -5.44 -12.67 -52.86
N SER A 188 -6.02 -11.48 -52.81
CA SER A 188 -6.44 -10.72 -53.97
C SER A 188 -5.23 -10.30 -54.80
N PRO A 189 -5.32 -10.19 -56.16
CA PRO A 189 -4.18 -9.84 -57.02
C PRO A 189 -3.72 -8.38 -56.77
N LYS A 190 -2.41 -8.19 -56.75
CA LYS A 190 -1.76 -6.88 -56.58
C LYS A 190 -2.19 -5.89 -57.65
N PRO A 191 -2.49 -4.63 -57.30
CA PRO A 191 -2.70 -3.58 -58.29
C PRO A 191 -1.37 -3.19 -58.96
N THR A 192 -1.39 -3.05 -60.31
CA THR A 192 -0.32 -2.58 -61.15
C THR A 192 0.08 -1.15 -60.82
N PRO A 193 1.38 -0.80 -60.92
CA PRO A 193 1.82 0.55 -60.56
C PRO A 193 1.43 1.59 -61.64
N ARG A 194 0.70 2.60 -61.22
CA ARG A 194 0.42 3.81 -62.02
C ARG A 194 1.68 4.71 -62.07
N LYS A 195 2.07 5.11 -63.28
CA LYS A 195 3.14 6.08 -63.52
C LYS A 195 2.90 7.42 -62.83
N PRO A 196 3.93 8.06 -62.29
CA PRO A 196 3.78 9.36 -61.62
C PRO A 196 3.55 10.50 -62.66
N LYS A 197 2.54 11.32 -62.39
CA LYS A 197 2.34 12.61 -63.08
C LYS A 197 3.25 13.63 -62.42
N THR A 198 4.16 14.19 -63.21
CA THR A 198 5.02 15.32 -62.85
C THR A 198 4.22 16.61 -62.80
N ASN A 199 4.23 17.32 -61.64
CA ASN A 199 3.79 18.71 -61.52
C ASN A 199 5.01 19.64 -61.45
N PRO A 200 4.96 20.82 -62.06
CA PRO A 200 6.07 21.76 -62.13
C PRO A 200 6.29 22.52 -60.82
N PRO A 201 7.48 23.13 -60.61
CA PRO A 201 7.88 23.70 -59.33
C PRO A 201 7.27 25.08 -59.08
N ALA A 202 6.73 25.27 -57.86
CA ALA A 202 6.29 26.57 -57.35
C ALA A 202 7.46 27.31 -56.70
N LYS A 203 7.57 28.59 -57.09
CA LYS A 203 8.64 29.53 -56.77
C LYS A 203 8.77 29.84 -55.27
N ALA A 204 10.00 29.82 -54.81
CA ALA A 204 10.43 30.26 -53.49
C ALA A 204 10.19 31.79 -53.34
N LYS A 205 9.57 32.23 -52.25
CA LYS A 205 9.68 33.60 -51.75
C LYS A 205 10.51 33.60 -50.47
N VAL A 206 11.66 34.22 -50.59
CA VAL A 206 12.56 34.61 -49.50
C VAL A 206 11.91 35.75 -48.72
N ALA A 207 11.80 35.63 -47.45
CA ALA A 207 11.54 36.77 -46.56
C ALA A 207 12.62 36.80 -45.46
N LYS A 208 13.19 37.99 -45.38
CA LYS A 208 14.37 38.42 -44.65
C LYS A 208 14.21 38.34 -43.12
N GLN A 209 15.34 38.09 -42.51
CA GLN A 209 15.67 38.24 -41.08
C GLN A 209 15.38 39.68 -40.57
N ALA A 210 14.93 39.77 -39.32
CA ALA A 210 15.23 40.88 -38.45
C ALA A 210 15.72 40.37 -37.11
N LYS A 211 17.00 40.71 -36.85
CA LYS A 211 17.66 40.62 -35.55
C LYS A 211 17.19 41.82 -34.73
N THR A 212 16.82 41.59 -33.47
CA THR A 212 17.03 42.61 -32.42
C THR A 212 17.44 41.93 -31.13
N SER A 213 18.59 42.39 -30.71
CA SER A 213 19.27 42.16 -29.44
C SER A 213 18.61 42.98 -28.33
N ALA A 214 18.55 42.46 -27.14
CA ALA A 214 18.90 43.21 -25.91
C ALA A 214 18.85 42.31 -24.66
N ARG A 215 19.91 42.36 -23.95
CA ARG A 215 20.23 41.89 -22.58
C ARG A 215 20.19 43.14 -21.67
N PRO A 216 20.44 43.02 -20.36
CA PRO A 216 19.81 42.37 -19.23
C PRO A 216 19.51 43.36 -18.08
N SER A 217 18.83 42.93 -17.05
CA SER A 217 18.95 43.46 -15.66
C SER A 217 17.92 42.77 -14.78
N ALA A 218 18.12 42.37 -13.62
CA ALA A 218 18.84 42.64 -12.41
C ALA A 218 18.10 41.86 -11.30
N LYS A 219 18.82 41.22 -10.45
CA LYS A 219 18.33 40.65 -9.16
C LYS A 219 17.85 41.79 -8.25
N PRO A 220 16.96 41.49 -7.34
CA PRO A 220 17.12 41.98 -5.99
C PRO A 220 17.21 40.85 -4.93
N SER A 221 18.04 41.17 -3.99
CA SER A 221 18.57 40.49 -2.85
C SER A 221 17.56 40.09 -1.76
N ALA A 222 17.99 39.11 -1.00
CA ALA A 222 17.43 38.55 0.21
C ALA A 222 17.00 39.57 1.28
N LYS A 223 15.90 39.23 1.98
CA LYS A 223 15.70 39.61 3.38
C LYS A 223 15.19 38.38 4.15
N LYS A 224 16.03 37.91 5.11
CA LYS A 224 15.65 37.00 6.18
C LYS A 224 14.65 37.70 7.11
N PRO A 225 13.63 37.04 7.64
CA PRO A 225 13.03 37.40 8.91
C PRO A 225 13.56 36.53 10.05
N ALA A 226 13.69 37.19 11.20
CA ALA A 226 14.31 36.76 12.43
C ALA A 226 13.60 35.62 13.14
N ALA A 227 14.39 34.78 13.82
CA ALA A 227 13.96 33.75 14.74
C ALA A 227 13.21 34.34 15.95
N LYS A 228 11.97 33.89 16.17
CA LYS A 228 11.27 34.06 17.46
C LYS A 228 11.57 32.84 18.34
N LYS A 229 12.27 33.08 19.43
CA LYS A 229 12.45 32.17 20.54
C LYS A 229 11.09 31.88 21.18
N HIS A 230 10.62 30.65 21.15
CA HIS A 230 9.55 30.19 22.02
C HIS A 230 10.14 29.48 23.23
N GLN A 231 9.80 30.03 24.39
CA GLN A 231 10.17 29.55 25.72
C GLN A 231 9.52 28.19 26.00
N ALA A 232 10.31 27.26 26.52
CA ALA A 232 9.87 25.97 27.02
C ALA A 232 8.99 26.14 28.27
N LYS A 233 7.86 25.47 28.32
CA LYS A 233 7.04 25.26 29.54
C LYS A 233 7.62 24.09 30.35
N PRO A 234 7.59 24.17 31.69
CA PRO A 234 8.20 23.16 32.56
C PRO A 234 7.42 21.85 32.61
N ALA A 235 8.16 20.76 32.74
CA ALA A 235 7.69 19.40 32.89
C ALA A 235 6.91 19.19 34.20
N LYS A 236 5.84 18.39 34.14
CA LYS A 236 5.10 17.89 35.32
C LYS A 236 5.90 16.77 36.02
N PRO A 237 5.84 16.70 37.36
CA PRO A 237 6.60 15.70 38.13
C PRO A 237 5.99 14.29 38.01
N PRO A 238 6.79 13.22 38.27
CA PRO A 238 6.37 11.84 38.11
C PRO A 238 5.38 11.40 39.19
N VAL A 239 4.36 10.64 38.76
CA VAL A 239 3.37 10.01 39.62
C VAL A 239 4.04 8.87 40.40
N LYS A 240 3.93 8.89 41.73
CA LYS A 240 4.45 7.88 42.65
C LYS A 240 3.76 6.52 42.43
N ALA A 241 4.57 5.46 42.32
CA ALA A 241 4.13 4.09 42.27
C ALA A 241 3.42 3.69 43.59
N VAL A 242 2.20 3.16 43.46
CA VAL A 242 1.45 2.57 44.58
C VAL A 242 1.97 1.15 44.77
N LYS A 243 2.54 0.87 45.95
CA LYS A 243 2.95 -0.46 46.39
C LYS A 243 1.74 -1.37 46.57
N ALA A 244 1.72 -2.50 45.87
CA ALA A 244 0.76 -3.57 46.09
C ALA A 244 1.00 -4.23 47.45
N GLY A 245 0.04 -4.10 48.36
CA GLY A 245 0.02 -4.75 49.66
C GLY A 245 -0.19 -6.27 49.52
N LYS A 246 0.74 -7.06 50.10
CA LYS A 246 0.56 -8.51 50.33
C LYS A 246 -0.59 -8.73 51.31
N ARG A 247 -1.66 -9.40 50.91
CA ARG A 247 -2.64 -9.99 51.80
C ARG A 247 -2.25 -11.46 52.04
N ILE A 248 -1.77 -11.72 53.26
CA ILE A 248 -1.61 -13.07 53.81
C ILE A 248 -3.00 -13.51 54.25
N VAL A 249 -3.52 -14.59 53.72
CA VAL A 249 -4.66 -15.29 54.30
C VAL A 249 -4.12 -16.57 54.93
N LYS A 250 -4.17 -16.63 56.26
CA LYS A 250 -4.04 -17.88 57.06
C LYS A 250 -5.41 -18.54 57.18
N ARG A 251 -5.38 -19.83 57.06
CA ARG A 251 -6.33 -20.91 57.32
C ARG A 251 -7.11 -21.41 56.12
#